data_13db424fc8b64cc6e71b7b2e3a6ffc76
#
_entry.id   13db424fc8b64cc6e71b7b2e3a6ffc76
#
_cell.length_a   1.000
_cell.length_b   1.000
_cell.length_c   1.000
_cell.angle_alpha   90.00
_cell.angle_beta   90.00
_cell.angle_gamma   90.00
#
_symmetry.space_group_name_H-M   'P 1'
#
loop_
_entity.id
_entity.type
_entity.pdbx_description
1 polymer ?
#
loop_
_entity_poly.entity_id
_entity_poly.type
_entity_poly.pdbx_seq_one_letter_code
_entity_poly.pdbx_strand_id
1 'polypeptide(L)'
;MKSTDFFFVLFFISAVVFFISCDKLPFTKKKELPILDTIVDFTSVDLSPSFSVCDSLVDKQKKSDCFRKTIHQKIGEELKKHELVSADSINETIFVDILINSKGEIQFQNLKSSSTINMVLPQLDSLLKKSVNNLPKVYPAIKRGIPVTTMYQLPINIKLHN
;
A
#
# COMPACT_ATOMS: atom_id res chain seq x y z
N MET A 1 -45.71 -59.25 23.53
CA MET A 1 -44.87 -58.23 22.84
C MET A 1 -43.78 -58.99 22.13
N LYS A 2 -43.84 -58.99 20.79
CA LYS A 2 -43.00 -59.87 19.97
C LYS A 2 -41.59 -59.25 19.85
N SER A 3 -40.56 -60.08 19.97
CA SER A 3 -39.15 -59.75 19.89
C SER A 3 -38.76 -58.90 18.67
N THR A 4 -39.54 -58.93 17.64
CA THR A 4 -39.39 -58.17 16.39
C THR A 4 -39.56 -56.66 16.59
N ASP A 5 -40.50 -56.22 17.45
CA ASP A 5 -40.75 -54.79 17.68
C ASP A 5 -39.60 -54.14 18.44
N PHE A 6 -38.94 -54.89 19.30
CA PHE A 6 -37.77 -54.43 20.05
C PHE A 6 -36.55 -54.17 19.13
N PHE A 7 -36.35 -55.06 18.14
CA PHE A 7 -35.25 -54.88 17.16
C PHE A 7 -35.50 -53.68 16.24
N PHE A 8 -36.79 -53.45 15.84
CA PHE A 8 -37.14 -52.29 15.04
C PHE A 8 -36.91 -50.96 15.77
N VAL A 9 -37.31 -50.90 17.04
CA VAL A 9 -37.09 -49.70 17.86
C VAL A 9 -35.59 -49.45 18.08
N LEU A 10 -34.77 -50.47 18.29
CA LEU A 10 -33.31 -50.34 18.47
C LEU A 10 -32.65 -49.89 17.18
N PHE A 11 -33.10 -50.36 16.00
CA PHE A 11 -32.63 -49.95 14.70
C PHE A 11 -32.98 -48.49 14.39
N PHE A 12 -34.19 -48.05 14.74
CA PHE A 12 -34.61 -46.65 14.57
C PHE A 12 -33.83 -45.71 15.47
N ILE A 13 -33.55 -46.07 16.71
CA ILE A 13 -32.75 -45.29 17.65
C ILE A 13 -31.30 -45.15 17.13
N SER A 14 -30.73 -46.25 16.59
CA SER A 14 -29.40 -46.23 15.99
C SER A 14 -29.34 -45.32 14.76
N ALA A 15 -30.34 -45.33 13.92
CA ALA A 15 -30.41 -44.46 12.72
C ALA A 15 -30.53 -42.98 13.09
N VAL A 16 -31.26 -42.63 14.14
CA VAL A 16 -31.41 -41.23 14.61
C VAL A 16 -30.09 -40.68 15.17
N VAL A 17 -29.25 -41.52 15.83
CA VAL A 17 -27.99 -41.11 16.39
C VAL A 17 -26.96 -40.76 15.28
N PHE A 18 -27.09 -41.36 14.09
CA PHE A 18 -26.19 -41.04 12.96
C PHE A 18 -26.49 -39.68 12.31
N PHE A 19 -27.68 -39.10 12.50
CA PHE A 19 -28.00 -37.79 11.94
C PHE A 19 -27.65 -36.59 12.82
N ILE A 20 -27.19 -36.78 14.07
CA ILE A 20 -26.87 -35.70 15.01
C ILE A 20 -25.38 -35.35 14.99
N SER A 21 -24.56 -36.02 14.16
CA SER A 21 -23.10 -35.89 14.17
C SER A 21 -22.53 -34.96 13.09
N CYS A 22 -23.27 -33.92 12.69
CA CYS A 22 -22.74 -32.96 11.72
C CYS A 22 -23.06 -31.50 12.07
N ASP A 23 -22.71 -31.05 13.28
CA ASP A 23 -22.70 -29.63 13.57
C ASP A 23 -21.65 -29.27 14.61
N LYS A 24 -20.39 -29.40 14.26
CA LYS A 24 -19.29 -28.59 14.83
C LYS A 24 -17.99 -28.87 14.07
N LEU A 25 -18.00 -28.62 12.77
CA LEU A 25 -16.73 -28.21 12.15
C LEU A 25 -16.50 -26.77 12.59
N PRO A 26 -15.52 -26.48 13.45
CA PRO A 26 -15.08 -25.11 13.63
C PRO A 26 -14.58 -24.69 12.25
N PHE A 27 -15.37 -23.85 11.57
CA PHE A 27 -14.88 -23.03 10.48
C PHE A 27 -13.68 -22.31 11.09
N THR A 28 -12.51 -22.85 10.85
CA THR A 28 -11.25 -22.20 11.20
C THR A 28 -11.33 -20.86 10.51
N LYS A 29 -11.68 -19.81 11.25
CA LYS A 29 -11.41 -18.45 10.85
C LYS A 29 -9.97 -18.52 10.40
N LYS A 30 -9.76 -18.38 9.08
CA LYS A 30 -8.45 -18.25 8.48
C LYS A 30 -7.76 -17.18 9.33
N LYS A 31 -6.92 -17.63 10.27
CA LYS A 31 -6.12 -16.74 11.08
C LYS A 31 -5.28 -16.03 10.04
N GLU A 32 -5.65 -14.82 9.69
CA GLU A 32 -4.79 -13.98 8.91
C GLU A 32 -3.51 -13.92 9.73
N LEU A 33 -2.53 -14.69 9.28
CA LEU A 33 -1.17 -14.56 9.79
C LEU A 33 -0.90 -13.08 9.70
N PRO A 34 -0.45 -12.42 10.79
CA PRO A 34 -0.04 -11.04 10.70
C PRO A 34 1.00 -11.04 9.57
N ILE A 35 0.65 -10.42 8.45
CA ILE A 35 1.61 -10.15 7.39
C ILE A 35 2.65 -9.33 8.11
N LEU A 36 3.80 -9.93 8.38
CA LEU A 36 4.96 -9.20 8.86
C LEU A 36 5.26 -8.23 7.72
N ASP A 37 4.79 -7.00 7.85
CA ASP A 37 4.92 -5.96 6.84
C ASP A 37 6.37 -5.47 6.85
N THR A 38 7.26 -6.38 6.39
CA THR A 38 8.68 -6.11 6.29
C THR A 38 8.88 -5.10 5.17
N ILE A 39 9.40 -3.93 5.51
CA ILE A 39 9.77 -2.92 4.52
C ILE A 39 10.89 -3.49 3.66
N VAL A 40 10.62 -3.59 2.38
CA VAL A 40 11.57 -4.10 1.39
C VAL A 40 12.15 -2.90 0.61
N ASP A 41 13.45 -2.95 0.34
CA ASP A 41 14.10 -1.95 -0.51
C ASP A 41 13.44 -1.94 -1.90
N PHE A 42 13.09 -0.74 -2.38
CA PHE A 42 12.44 -0.52 -3.68
C PHE A 42 13.24 -1.13 -4.85
N THR A 43 14.56 -1.17 -4.75
CA THR A 43 15.45 -1.71 -5.79
C THR A 43 15.50 -3.23 -5.80
N SER A 44 15.06 -3.88 -4.72
CA SER A 44 15.16 -5.33 -4.52
C SER A 44 13.86 -6.10 -4.84
N VAL A 45 12.85 -5.42 -5.39
CA VAL A 45 11.56 -6.02 -5.75
C VAL A 45 11.58 -6.60 -7.17
N ASP A 46 10.73 -7.60 -7.41
CA ASP A 46 10.60 -8.19 -8.75
C ASP A 46 9.77 -7.31 -9.69
N LEU A 47 8.74 -6.64 -9.12
CA LEU A 47 7.92 -5.64 -9.79
C LEU A 47 7.80 -4.41 -8.89
N SER A 48 8.13 -3.24 -9.45
CA SER A 48 7.94 -1.96 -8.78
C SER A 48 6.46 -1.62 -8.63
N PRO A 49 6.08 -0.78 -7.66
CA PRO A 49 4.73 -0.23 -7.60
C PRO A 49 4.36 0.43 -8.93
N SER A 50 3.08 0.45 -9.27
CA SER A 50 2.64 1.13 -10.50
C SER A 50 1.25 1.75 -10.36
N PHE A 51 1.05 2.89 -11.02
CA PHE A 51 -0.28 3.44 -11.24
C PHE A 51 -0.99 2.67 -12.37
N SER A 52 -2.31 2.66 -12.36
CA SER A 52 -3.11 2.01 -13.42
C SER A 52 -2.80 2.54 -14.82
N VAL A 53 -2.43 3.81 -14.95
CA VAL A 53 -2.01 4.42 -16.22
C VAL A 53 -0.76 3.75 -16.81
N CYS A 54 0.03 3.05 -16.01
CA CYS A 54 1.25 2.36 -16.42
C CYS A 54 1.03 0.87 -16.77
N ASP A 55 -0.20 0.35 -16.71
CA ASP A 55 -0.47 -1.09 -16.84
C ASP A 55 -0.21 -1.66 -18.22
N SER A 56 -0.37 -0.83 -19.26
CA SER A 56 -0.08 -1.22 -20.64
C SER A 56 1.40 -1.53 -20.91
N LEU A 57 2.29 -1.13 -19.98
CA LEU A 57 3.73 -1.34 -20.11
C LEU A 57 4.11 -2.72 -19.59
N VAL A 58 4.68 -3.55 -20.45
CA VAL A 58 5.15 -4.91 -20.10
C VAL A 58 6.58 -4.88 -19.55
N ASP A 59 7.41 -3.99 -20.08
CA ASP A 59 8.80 -3.85 -19.67
C ASP A 59 8.91 -3.27 -18.25
N LYS A 60 9.67 -3.96 -17.38
CA LYS A 60 9.80 -3.61 -15.96
C LYS A 60 10.41 -2.22 -15.76
N GLN A 61 11.43 -1.88 -16.55
CA GLN A 61 12.10 -0.60 -16.44
C GLN A 61 11.16 0.54 -16.86
N LYS A 62 10.50 0.39 -18.00
CA LYS A 62 9.52 1.38 -18.48
C LYS A 62 8.36 1.56 -17.50
N LYS A 63 7.92 0.47 -16.85
CA LYS A 63 6.87 0.54 -15.81
C LYS A 63 7.34 1.30 -14.58
N SER A 64 8.57 1.06 -14.13
CA SER A 64 9.20 1.80 -13.02
C SER A 64 9.37 3.29 -13.35
N ASP A 65 9.82 3.61 -14.56
CA ASP A 65 9.98 5.00 -15.01
C ASP A 65 8.63 5.71 -15.15
N CYS A 66 7.61 5.02 -15.65
CA CYS A 66 6.24 5.51 -15.68
C CYS A 66 5.73 5.84 -14.28
N PHE A 67 5.92 4.94 -13.31
CA PHE A 67 5.56 5.18 -11.91
C PHE A 67 6.24 6.43 -11.37
N ARG A 68 7.56 6.54 -11.54
CA ARG A 68 8.33 7.70 -11.08
C ARG A 68 7.82 9.00 -11.69
N LYS A 69 7.64 9.03 -13.01
CA LYS A 69 7.12 10.20 -13.73
C LYS A 69 5.72 10.59 -13.24
N THR A 70 4.84 9.61 -13.06
CA THR A 70 3.45 9.85 -12.66
C THR A 70 3.37 10.38 -11.23
N ILE A 71 4.16 9.85 -10.28
CA ILE A 71 4.14 10.33 -8.90
C ILE A 71 4.69 11.76 -8.79
N HIS A 72 5.78 12.07 -9.53
CA HIS A 72 6.32 13.42 -9.61
C HIS A 72 5.31 14.42 -10.16
N GLN A 73 4.63 14.05 -11.26
CA GLN A 73 3.62 14.88 -11.87
C GLN A 73 2.47 15.17 -10.90
N LYS A 74 1.92 14.13 -10.27
CA LYS A 74 0.79 14.27 -9.34
C LYS A 74 1.12 15.15 -8.12
N ILE A 75 2.28 14.96 -7.52
CA ILE A 75 2.73 15.79 -6.40
C ILE A 75 3.00 17.23 -6.88
N GLY A 76 3.62 17.40 -8.02
CA GLY A 76 3.85 18.73 -8.60
C GLY A 76 2.55 19.47 -8.91
N GLU A 77 1.52 18.79 -9.40
CA GLU A 77 0.19 19.36 -9.63
C GLU A 77 -0.48 19.81 -8.33
N GLU A 78 -0.34 19.00 -7.25
CA GLU A 78 -0.87 19.38 -5.93
C GLU A 78 -0.11 20.58 -5.35
N LEU A 79 1.21 20.60 -5.42
CA LEU A 79 2.02 21.72 -4.90
C LEU A 79 1.73 23.03 -5.65
N LYS A 80 1.49 22.99 -6.95
CA LYS A 80 1.15 24.19 -7.76
C LYS A 80 -0.18 24.86 -7.36
N LYS A 81 -1.06 24.15 -6.65
CA LYS A 81 -2.29 24.72 -6.12
C LYS A 81 -2.05 25.66 -4.94
N HIS A 82 -0.84 25.67 -4.41
CA HIS A 82 -0.43 26.48 -3.29
C HIS A 82 0.63 27.49 -3.75
N GLU A 83 0.44 28.76 -3.40
CA GLU A 83 1.45 29.78 -3.64
C GLU A 83 2.62 29.55 -2.67
N LEU A 84 3.73 29.08 -3.22
CA LEU A 84 5.00 29.03 -2.51
C LEU A 84 5.75 30.31 -2.83
N VAL A 85 5.72 31.27 -1.90
CA VAL A 85 6.41 32.56 -2.05
C VAL A 85 7.66 32.56 -1.18
N SER A 86 8.75 33.03 -1.74
CA SER A 86 10.03 33.22 -1.04
C SER A 86 10.56 34.61 -1.32
N ALA A 87 11.15 35.26 -0.32
CA ALA A 87 11.87 36.51 -0.50
C ALA A 87 13.18 36.34 -1.31
N ASP A 88 13.74 35.13 -1.26
CA ASP A 88 14.98 34.77 -1.96
C ASP A 88 14.72 33.79 -3.08
N SER A 89 15.53 33.85 -4.13
CA SER A 89 15.54 32.84 -5.18
C SER A 89 16.04 31.51 -4.64
N ILE A 90 15.25 30.46 -4.81
CA ILE A 90 15.57 29.10 -4.35
C ILE A 90 15.73 28.19 -5.56
N ASN A 91 16.76 27.38 -5.57
CA ASN A 91 16.95 26.27 -6.51
C ASN A 91 17.63 25.12 -5.78
N GLU A 92 16.82 24.25 -5.16
CA GLU A 92 17.33 23.17 -4.32
C GLU A 92 16.52 21.89 -4.52
N THR A 93 17.18 20.74 -4.45
CA THR A 93 16.52 19.44 -4.48
C THR A 93 16.30 18.94 -3.06
N ILE A 94 15.07 18.72 -2.70
CA ILE A 94 14.64 18.08 -1.45
C ILE A 94 14.32 16.61 -1.72
N PHE A 95 14.29 15.78 -0.67
CA PHE A 95 13.94 14.37 -0.77
C PHE A 95 12.77 14.05 0.15
N VAL A 96 11.74 13.45 -0.41
CA VAL A 96 10.56 12.99 0.32
C VAL A 96 10.60 11.48 0.41
N ASP A 97 10.66 10.95 1.62
CA ASP A 97 10.54 9.52 1.86
C ASP A 97 9.05 9.15 1.94
N ILE A 98 8.62 8.24 1.09
CA ILE A 98 7.25 7.72 1.03
C ILE A 98 7.24 6.21 1.22
N LEU A 99 6.24 5.72 1.93
CA LEU A 99 6.00 4.30 2.11
C LEU A 99 4.82 3.89 1.24
N ILE A 100 4.96 2.79 0.52
CA ILE A 100 3.89 2.17 -0.26
C ILE A 100 3.65 0.80 0.35
N ASN A 101 2.52 0.63 1.01
CA ASN A 101 2.22 -0.62 1.71
C ASN A 101 1.76 -1.72 0.75
N SER A 102 1.67 -2.95 1.24
CA SER A 102 1.24 -4.13 0.49
C SER A 102 -0.20 -4.03 -0.06
N LYS A 103 -0.99 -3.03 0.38
CA LYS A 103 -2.33 -2.72 -0.14
C LYS A 103 -2.32 -1.62 -1.22
N GLY A 104 -1.13 -1.09 -1.57
CA GLY A 104 -0.95 -0.02 -2.54
C GLY A 104 -1.29 1.38 -2.01
N GLU A 105 -1.39 1.56 -0.71
CA GLU A 105 -1.62 2.87 -0.09
C GLU A 105 -0.28 3.59 0.07
N ILE A 106 -0.26 4.87 -0.32
CA ILE A 106 0.93 5.72 -0.28
C ILE A 106 0.86 6.59 0.98
N GLN A 107 1.94 6.63 1.74
CA GLN A 107 2.03 7.37 3.00
C GLN A 107 3.31 8.21 3.03
N PHE A 108 3.18 9.46 3.43
CA PHE A 108 4.32 10.32 3.72
C PHE A 108 5.03 9.84 4.99
N GLN A 109 6.35 9.75 4.94
CA GLN A 109 7.17 9.36 6.08
C GLN A 109 8.02 10.50 6.60
N ASN A 110 8.79 11.16 5.72
CA ASN A 110 9.74 12.17 6.13
C ASN A 110 10.10 13.11 4.97
N LEU A 111 10.46 14.36 5.31
CA LEU A 111 11.07 15.33 4.40
C LEU A 111 12.53 15.56 4.80
N LYS A 112 13.42 15.38 3.84
CA LYS A 112 14.85 15.73 3.96
C LYS A 112 15.11 16.99 3.13
N SER A 113 15.30 18.10 3.80
CA SER A 113 15.58 19.42 3.22
C SER A 113 16.66 20.14 4.01
N SER A 114 17.22 21.20 3.42
CA SER A 114 18.18 22.06 4.13
C SER A 114 17.49 22.91 5.20
N SER A 115 18.30 23.45 6.11
CA SER A 115 17.83 24.45 7.08
C SER A 115 17.27 25.70 6.39
N THR A 116 17.84 26.09 5.25
CA THR A 116 17.36 27.21 4.43
C THR A 116 15.94 26.99 3.96
N ILE A 117 15.64 25.84 3.35
CA ILE A 117 14.29 25.49 2.91
C ILE A 117 13.30 25.51 4.09
N ASN A 118 13.70 24.94 5.22
CA ASN A 118 12.81 24.87 6.41
C ASN A 118 12.49 26.25 6.98
N MET A 119 13.42 27.20 6.91
CA MET A 119 13.21 28.58 7.36
C MET A 119 12.35 29.39 6.38
N VAL A 120 12.60 29.22 5.07
CA VAL A 120 11.95 30.03 4.03
C VAL A 120 10.58 29.48 3.64
N LEU A 121 10.39 28.17 3.72
CA LEU A 121 9.16 27.46 3.36
C LEU A 121 8.68 26.55 4.50
N PRO A 122 8.37 27.07 5.68
CA PRO A 122 7.99 26.26 6.85
C PRO A 122 6.73 25.42 6.63
N GLN A 123 5.85 25.82 5.71
CA GLN A 123 4.63 25.10 5.34
C GLN A 123 4.87 23.90 4.42
N LEU A 124 6.07 23.76 3.83
CA LEU A 124 6.35 22.78 2.79
C LEU A 124 6.15 21.32 3.26
N ASP A 125 6.58 20.99 4.48
CA ASP A 125 6.38 19.66 5.07
C ASP A 125 4.90 19.29 5.12
N SER A 126 4.07 20.19 5.65
CA SER A 126 2.62 19.97 5.77
C SER A 126 1.94 19.82 4.40
N LEU A 127 2.36 20.63 3.42
CA LEU A 127 1.84 20.57 2.06
C LEU A 127 2.22 19.28 1.36
N LEU A 128 3.47 18.86 1.48
CA LEU A 128 3.95 17.59 0.93
C LEU A 128 3.24 16.39 1.57
N LYS A 129 3.10 16.39 2.89
CA LYS A 129 2.36 15.35 3.61
C LYS A 129 0.91 15.25 3.11
N LYS A 130 0.22 16.36 2.96
CA LYS A 130 -1.14 16.41 2.41
C LYS A 130 -1.18 15.92 0.97
N SER A 131 -0.25 16.38 0.13
CA SER A 131 -0.17 16.00 -1.28
C SER A 131 0.07 14.51 -1.48
N VAL A 132 1.00 13.93 -0.70
CA VAL A 132 1.31 12.49 -0.75
C VAL A 132 0.13 11.65 -0.27
N ASN A 133 -0.49 12.02 0.85
CA ASN A 133 -1.59 11.26 1.43
C ASN A 133 -2.89 11.33 0.58
N ASN A 134 -3.01 12.32 -0.31
CA ASN A 134 -4.12 12.44 -1.26
C ASN A 134 -3.89 11.68 -2.57
N LEU A 135 -2.73 11.05 -2.76
CA LEU A 135 -2.47 10.26 -3.95
C LEU A 135 -3.41 9.04 -4.04
N PRO A 136 -3.85 8.67 -5.24
CA PRO A 136 -4.66 7.46 -5.41
C PRO A 136 -3.83 6.22 -5.07
N LYS A 137 -4.50 5.15 -4.70
CA LYS A 137 -3.85 3.84 -4.52
C LYS A 137 -3.18 3.40 -5.81
N VAL A 138 -2.09 2.66 -5.63
CA VAL A 138 -1.29 2.06 -6.70
C VAL A 138 -1.31 0.54 -6.57
N TYR A 139 -0.90 -0.17 -7.61
CA TYR A 139 -0.53 -1.57 -7.46
C TYR A 139 0.73 -1.65 -6.60
N PRO A 140 0.76 -2.47 -5.56
CA PRO A 140 1.92 -2.57 -4.66
C PRO A 140 3.11 -3.21 -5.37
N ALA A 141 4.29 -3.06 -4.80
CA ALA A 141 5.46 -3.81 -5.22
C ALA A 141 5.25 -5.31 -4.99
N ILE A 142 5.84 -6.12 -5.87
CA ILE A 142 5.78 -7.58 -5.76
C ILE A 142 7.20 -8.13 -5.57
N LYS A 143 7.36 -9.00 -4.58
CA LYS A 143 8.57 -9.78 -4.37
C LYS A 143 8.21 -11.26 -4.22
N ARG A 144 8.78 -12.12 -5.05
CA ARG A 144 8.47 -13.56 -5.09
C ARG A 144 6.97 -13.85 -5.20
N GLY A 145 6.27 -13.06 -6.01
CA GLY A 145 4.82 -13.19 -6.21
C GLY A 145 3.94 -12.64 -5.06
N ILE A 146 4.53 -12.06 -4.02
CA ILE A 146 3.82 -11.56 -2.84
C ILE A 146 3.85 -10.04 -2.83
N PRO A 147 2.71 -9.34 -2.61
CA PRO A 147 2.68 -7.90 -2.38
C PRO A 147 3.48 -7.53 -1.13
N VAL A 148 4.38 -6.56 -1.25
CA VAL A 148 5.26 -6.13 -0.16
C VAL A 148 5.19 -4.63 0.04
N THR A 149 5.49 -4.19 1.26
CA THR A 149 5.69 -2.79 1.60
C THR A 149 7.07 -2.33 1.16
N THR A 150 7.14 -1.18 0.50
CA THR A 150 8.40 -0.59 0.03
C THR A 150 8.54 0.86 0.45
N MET A 151 9.78 1.29 0.65
CA MET A 151 10.15 2.69 0.86
C MET A 151 10.71 3.25 -0.44
N TYR A 152 10.19 4.39 -0.87
CA TYR A 152 10.66 5.11 -2.04
C TYR A 152 11.05 6.54 -1.67
N GLN A 153 12.24 6.96 -2.09
CA GLN A 153 12.72 8.32 -1.91
C GLN A 153 12.47 9.12 -3.19
N LEU A 154 11.66 10.16 -3.08
CA LEU A 154 11.26 11.01 -4.18
C LEU A 154 12.07 12.30 -4.17
N PRO A 155 12.96 12.55 -5.15
CA PRO A 155 13.65 13.83 -5.29
C PRO A 155 12.68 14.86 -5.91
N ILE A 156 12.57 16.04 -5.29
CA ILE A 156 11.74 17.16 -5.79
C ILE A 156 12.63 18.39 -5.90
N ASN A 157 12.72 18.97 -7.07
CA ASN A 157 13.43 20.23 -7.28
C ASN A 157 12.49 21.42 -7.03
N ILE A 158 12.82 22.25 -6.03
CA ILE A 158 12.09 23.46 -5.69
C ILE A 158 12.82 24.64 -6.38
N LYS A 159 12.11 25.28 -7.30
CA LYS A 159 12.58 26.50 -7.97
C LYS A 159 11.58 27.62 -7.72
N LEU A 160 12.02 28.64 -7.00
CA LEU A 160 11.28 29.88 -6.80
C LEU A 160 12.13 31.04 -7.31
N HIS A 161 11.49 31.95 -8.02
CA HIS A 161 12.10 33.17 -8.52
C HIS A 161 11.39 34.35 -7.86
N ASN A 162 12.18 35.36 -7.52
CA ASN A 162 11.68 36.69 -7.14
C ASN A 162 10.99 37.34 -8.31
#